data_eda2bb60f0a928e348370b70f4093185
#
_entry.id   eda2bb60f0a928e348370b70f4093185
#
_cell.length_a   1.000
_cell.length_b   1.000
_cell.length_c   1.000
_cell.angle_alpha   90.00
_cell.angle_beta   90.00
_cell.angle_gamma   90.00
#
_symmetry.space_group_name_H-M   'P 1'
#
loop_
_entity.id
_entity.type
_entity.pdbx_description
1 polymer ?
#
loop_
_entity_poly.entity_id
_entity_poly.type
_entity_poly.pdbx_seq_one_letter_code
_entity_poly.pdbx_strand_id
1 'polypeptide(L)'
;MTTTLIKNGLVVSTTGTIAQDVLITDGTITAVGAPGYFTEEGITKVIDAAGKYVIPGGIDVHTHMELPFGGTFASDTFETGSNAAAWGGTTTIIDMAVQRYGENVHDGLAEWHRKAEGNCSIDYAFHQIIGGVDDQSLKDMKYLVEHEGISSFKLFMAYPGVFYSDDGQILRAMQTAAECGAMVMMHAENGIAIDVLVQQALARGDTDPKFHSYTRPSPLEAEATHRAIVLSHVAGNVPLYIVHMSAGDALNEVAAARHHGRNVFAETCPQYLYLTLEETLGQPGFEGAKWVCSTPVRSKDHDPHYVGQMGHGHQGDLWKGLRMNELAIVSTDHCPFCMKDQKELGLGNFAAIPNGIGGVEHRMELLYQGVVNGEITLERWVETCCTTPARMFGLYPKKGIIAPGADADVVVWDPNRKTKIGINDKHHMNMDHSAWEGWVIDGKVDTVLSRGSVVVEDDTFKGRKGHGQYVKRGLSQYLV
;
A
#
# COMPACT_ATOMS: atom_id res chain seq x y z
N MET A 1 18.30 -29.58 5.65
CA MET A 1 18.66 -28.27 6.24
C MET A 1 19.27 -27.44 5.12
N THR A 2 18.58 -26.37 4.73
CA THR A 2 19.05 -25.42 3.71
C THR A 2 19.68 -24.22 4.41
N THR A 3 20.91 -23.90 4.07
CA THR A 3 21.65 -22.79 4.69
C THR A 3 22.06 -21.80 3.62
N THR A 4 21.68 -20.53 3.77
CA THR A 4 22.08 -19.43 2.88
C THR A 4 22.88 -18.40 3.66
N LEU A 5 23.98 -17.95 3.10
CA LEU A 5 24.80 -16.86 3.63
C LEU A 5 24.74 -15.68 2.65
N ILE A 6 24.24 -14.54 3.13
CA ILE A 6 24.36 -13.26 2.43
C ILE A 6 25.56 -12.55 3.05
N LYS A 7 26.60 -12.25 2.24
CA LYS A 7 27.88 -11.69 2.74
C LYS A 7 28.21 -10.36 2.08
N ASN A 8 29.07 -9.61 2.75
CA ASN A 8 29.67 -8.35 2.29
C ASN A 8 28.66 -7.20 2.07
N GLY A 9 27.41 -7.35 2.51
CA GLY A 9 26.36 -6.35 2.29
C GLY A 9 26.33 -5.25 3.35
N LEU A 10 25.65 -4.16 3.01
CA LEU A 10 25.28 -3.11 3.95
C LEU A 10 23.86 -3.39 4.44
N VAL A 11 23.73 -3.93 5.64
CA VAL A 11 22.39 -4.18 6.25
C VAL A 11 21.81 -2.85 6.71
N VAL A 12 20.63 -2.51 6.18
CA VAL A 12 19.91 -1.27 6.48
C VAL A 12 18.76 -1.57 7.44
N SER A 13 18.74 -0.87 8.55
CA SER A 13 17.68 -0.92 9.55
C SER A 13 17.12 0.48 9.82
N THR A 14 16.11 0.60 10.66
CA THR A 14 15.55 1.90 11.10
C THR A 14 16.50 2.70 11.98
N THR A 15 17.60 2.11 12.45
CA THR A 15 18.56 2.74 13.38
C THR A 15 19.93 2.99 12.76
N GLY A 16 20.14 2.58 11.52
CA GLY A 16 21.40 2.79 10.80
C GLY A 16 21.72 1.72 9.78
N THR A 17 22.79 1.96 9.06
CA THR A 17 23.32 1.10 8.00
C THR A 17 24.69 0.55 8.41
N ILE A 18 24.83 -0.77 8.48
CA ILE A 18 26.00 -1.45 9.01
C ILE A 18 26.46 -2.57 8.07
N ALA A 19 27.77 -2.68 7.83
CA ALA A 19 28.34 -3.82 7.09
C ALA A 19 28.21 -5.10 7.92
N GLN A 20 27.42 -6.06 7.46
CA GLN A 20 27.14 -7.31 8.16
C GLN A 20 26.88 -8.45 7.18
N ASP A 21 27.16 -9.67 7.63
CA ASP A 21 26.74 -10.91 6.98
C ASP A 21 25.48 -11.46 7.66
N VAL A 22 24.59 -12.07 6.88
CA VAL A 22 23.31 -12.64 7.36
C VAL A 22 23.27 -14.13 7.08
N LEU A 23 23.16 -14.94 8.13
CA LEU A 23 23.03 -16.39 8.05
C LEU A 23 21.56 -16.80 8.17
N ILE A 24 21.09 -17.59 7.21
CA ILE A 24 19.72 -18.08 7.11
C ILE A 24 19.74 -19.60 7.15
N THR A 25 18.85 -20.20 7.95
CA THR A 25 18.65 -21.66 8.02
C THR A 25 17.17 -21.99 7.97
N ASP A 26 16.78 -22.86 7.04
CA ASP A 26 15.41 -23.35 6.88
C ASP A 26 14.35 -22.22 6.92
N GLY A 27 14.62 -21.13 6.22
CA GLY A 27 13.68 -20.02 6.06
C GLY A 27 13.68 -18.96 7.15
N THR A 28 14.53 -19.10 8.17
CA THR A 28 14.62 -18.16 9.30
C THR A 28 16.03 -17.55 9.35
N ILE A 29 16.12 -16.27 9.69
CA ILE A 29 17.42 -15.62 9.98
C ILE A 29 17.95 -16.21 11.28
N THR A 30 19.09 -16.88 11.21
CA THR A 30 19.68 -17.59 12.35
C THR A 30 20.66 -16.69 13.11
N ALA A 31 21.45 -15.91 12.35
CA ALA A 31 22.44 -15.00 12.94
C ALA A 31 22.74 -13.83 11.98
N VAL A 32 23.19 -12.73 12.58
CA VAL A 32 23.75 -11.57 11.88
C VAL A 32 25.10 -11.26 12.54
N GLY A 33 26.15 -11.12 11.74
CA GLY A 33 27.50 -10.95 12.25
C GLY A 33 28.35 -9.98 11.43
N ALA A 34 29.55 -9.65 11.93
CA ALA A 34 30.49 -8.86 11.18
C ALA A 34 30.92 -9.56 9.87
N PRO A 35 31.30 -8.80 8.82
CA PRO A 35 31.77 -9.40 7.57
C PRO A 35 32.88 -10.43 7.79
N GLY A 36 32.73 -11.62 7.19
CA GLY A 36 33.65 -12.74 7.30
C GLY A 36 33.59 -13.52 8.64
N TYR A 37 32.62 -13.25 9.51
CA TYR A 37 32.43 -13.99 10.75
C TYR A 37 31.96 -15.44 10.50
N PHE A 38 31.12 -15.65 9.46
CA PHE A 38 30.65 -16.98 9.12
C PHE A 38 31.51 -17.63 8.04
N THR A 39 31.86 -18.90 8.25
CA THR A 39 32.57 -19.71 7.23
C THR A 39 31.61 -20.21 6.18
N GLU A 40 32.07 -20.42 4.96
CA GLU A 40 31.26 -20.98 3.87
C GLU A 40 31.13 -22.52 3.93
N GLU A 41 31.79 -23.15 4.86
CA GLU A 41 31.73 -24.62 5.03
C GLU A 41 30.33 -25.05 5.45
N GLY A 42 29.69 -25.95 4.67
CA GLY A 42 28.34 -26.42 4.92
C GLY A 42 27.23 -25.46 4.46
N ILE A 43 27.56 -24.32 3.86
CA ILE A 43 26.57 -23.40 3.28
C ILE A 43 26.06 -23.95 1.95
N THR A 44 24.73 -24.02 1.82
CA THR A 44 24.07 -24.51 0.59
C THR A 44 24.10 -23.45 -0.53
N LYS A 45 23.95 -22.17 -0.17
CA LYS A 45 23.96 -21.03 -1.10
C LYS A 45 24.68 -19.84 -0.48
N VAL A 46 25.54 -19.22 -1.27
CA VAL A 46 26.18 -17.94 -0.92
C VAL A 46 25.69 -16.86 -1.87
N ILE A 47 25.27 -15.72 -1.32
CA ILE A 47 24.88 -14.51 -2.06
C ILE A 47 25.87 -13.42 -1.71
N ASP A 48 26.63 -12.92 -2.70
CA ASP A 48 27.56 -11.83 -2.50
C ASP A 48 26.85 -10.48 -2.72
N ALA A 49 26.68 -9.74 -1.64
CA ALA A 49 26.06 -8.42 -1.62
C ALA A 49 27.09 -7.27 -1.56
N ALA A 50 28.32 -7.50 -2.01
CA ALA A 50 29.35 -6.45 -2.04
C ALA A 50 28.88 -5.20 -2.82
N GLY A 51 28.92 -4.04 -2.17
CA GLY A 51 28.46 -2.76 -2.73
C GLY A 51 26.93 -2.60 -2.82
N LYS A 52 26.17 -3.52 -2.23
CA LYS A 52 24.69 -3.54 -2.24
C LYS A 52 24.14 -3.36 -0.83
N TYR A 53 22.88 -2.93 -0.77
CA TYR A 53 22.09 -2.92 0.47
C TYR A 53 21.42 -4.27 0.71
N VAL A 54 21.32 -4.66 1.96
CA VAL A 54 20.54 -5.82 2.41
C VAL A 54 19.46 -5.29 3.33
N ILE A 55 18.20 -5.38 2.88
CA ILE A 55 17.05 -4.80 3.57
C ILE A 55 16.01 -5.87 3.87
N PRO A 56 15.15 -5.69 4.88
CA PRO A 56 13.98 -6.54 5.07
C PRO A 56 13.10 -6.51 3.82
N GLY A 57 12.42 -7.59 3.53
CA GLY A 57 11.42 -7.62 2.48
C GLY A 57 10.33 -6.57 2.68
N GLY A 58 9.92 -5.92 1.59
CA GLY A 58 8.84 -4.94 1.59
C GLY A 58 7.51 -5.56 2.02
N ILE A 59 6.69 -4.79 2.74
CA ILE A 59 5.33 -5.16 3.11
C ILE A 59 4.39 -4.12 2.53
N ASP A 60 3.56 -4.51 1.55
CA ASP A 60 2.54 -3.65 0.99
C ASP A 60 1.21 -3.88 1.71
N VAL A 61 0.75 -2.87 2.41
CA VAL A 61 -0.43 -2.98 3.29
C VAL A 61 -1.73 -2.55 2.61
N HIS A 62 -1.69 -2.29 1.30
CA HIS A 62 -2.88 -1.82 0.60
C HIS A 62 -2.88 -2.30 -0.85
N THR A 63 -3.50 -3.45 -1.07
CA THR A 63 -3.67 -4.04 -2.40
C THR A 63 -5.11 -4.52 -2.59
N HIS A 64 -5.53 -4.66 -3.86
CA HIS A 64 -6.87 -5.03 -4.28
C HIS A 64 -6.80 -6.09 -5.40
N MET A 65 -6.25 -7.26 -5.10
CA MET A 65 -6.18 -8.37 -6.06
C MET A 65 -7.57 -8.90 -6.38
N GLU A 66 -7.91 -9.00 -7.66
CA GLU A 66 -9.22 -9.49 -8.14
C GLU A 66 -10.43 -8.76 -7.55
N LEU A 67 -10.27 -7.48 -7.17
CA LEU A 67 -11.35 -6.68 -6.61
C LEU A 67 -12.45 -6.44 -7.65
N PRO A 68 -13.72 -6.83 -7.38
CA PRO A 68 -14.84 -6.46 -8.22
C PRO A 68 -15.18 -4.97 -8.00
N PHE A 69 -14.92 -4.12 -8.99
CA PHE A 69 -15.16 -2.69 -8.91
C PHE A 69 -15.40 -2.07 -10.30
N GLY A 70 -16.23 -1.02 -10.38
CA GLY A 70 -16.45 -0.26 -11.62
C GLY A 70 -17.04 -1.07 -12.78
N GLY A 71 -17.81 -2.13 -12.50
CA GLY A 71 -18.41 -3.00 -13.52
C GLY A 71 -17.46 -4.06 -14.09
N THR A 72 -16.27 -4.21 -13.52
CA THR A 72 -15.23 -5.17 -13.90
C THR A 72 -14.49 -5.71 -12.68
N PHE A 73 -13.30 -6.27 -12.86
CA PHE A 73 -12.43 -6.75 -11.78
C PHE A 73 -11.03 -6.17 -11.95
N ALA A 74 -10.33 -5.91 -10.85
CA ALA A 74 -8.91 -5.62 -10.90
C ALA A 74 -8.18 -6.72 -11.67
N SER A 75 -7.31 -6.36 -12.61
CA SER A 75 -6.74 -7.27 -13.62
C SER A 75 -5.72 -8.25 -13.04
N ASP A 76 -5.01 -7.88 -11.97
CA ASP A 76 -4.11 -8.79 -11.29
C ASP A 76 -4.85 -9.77 -10.39
N THR A 77 -4.54 -11.05 -10.56
CA THR A 77 -4.91 -12.12 -9.64
C THR A 77 -3.92 -12.16 -8.47
N PHE A 78 -4.25 -12.95 -7.43
CA PHE A 78 -3.27 -13.20 -6.35
C PHE A 78 -1.97 -13.81 -6.87
N GLU A 79 -2.02 -14.61 -7.95
CA GLU A 79 -0.83 -15.16 -8.59
C GLU A 79 -0.03 -14.06 -9.28
N THR A 80 -0.63 -13.33 -10.23
CA THR A 80 0.10 -12.33 -11.03
C THR A 80 0.55 -11.15 -10.18
N GLY A 81 -0.30 -10.63 -9.29
CA GLY A 81 0.04 -9.51 -8.42
C GLY A 81 1.10 -9.86 -7.37
N SER A 82 1.06 -11.07 -6.77
CA SER A 82 2.13 -11.49 -5.85
C SER A 82 3.47 -11.72 -6.56
N ASN A 83 3.44 -12.18 -7.83
CA ASN A 83 4.65 -12.26 -8.65
C ASN A 83 5.21 -10.87 -8.94
N ALA A 84 4.36 -9.93 -9.37
CA ALA A 84 4.77 -8.54 -9.63
C ALA A 84 5.32 -7.88 -8.34
N ALA A 85 4.68 -8.06 -7.20
CA ALA A 85 5.15 -7.59 -5.90
C ALA A 85 6.57 -8.09 -5.58
N ALA A 86 6.83 -9.39 -5.81
CA ALA A 86 8.14 -9.99 -5.61
C ALA A 86 9.23 -9.37 -6.49
N TRP A 87 8.93 -9.08 -7.76
CA TRP A 87 9.85 -8.38 -8.66
C TRP A 87 10.29 -7.02 -8.14
N GLY A 88 9.42 -6.34 -7.38
CA GLY A 88 9.70 -5.06 -6.76
C GLY A 88 10.33 -5.13 -5.36
N GLY A 89 10.62 -6.34 -4.84
CA GLY A 89 11.19 -6.51 -3.50
C GLY A 89 10.15 -6.54 -2.37
N THR A 90 8.86 -6.63 -2.69
CA THR A 90 7.81 -6.87 -1.70
C THR A 90 7.68 -8.37 -1.46
N THR A 91 7.72 -8.81 -0.20
CA THR A 91 7.67 -10.21 0.21
C THR A 91 6.41 -10.57 0.98
N THR A 92 5.60 -9.57 1.30
CA THR A 92 4.31 -9.74 1.97
C THR A 92 3.33 -8.68 1.48
N ILE A 93 2.12 -9.10 1.16
CA ILE A 93 1.00 -8.20 0.86
C ILE A 93 -0.09 -8.34 1.93
N ILE A 94 -0.79 -7.25 2.25
CA ILE A 94 -2.01 -7.28 3.05
C ILE A 94 -3.14 -6.77 2.17
N ASP A 95 -3.93 -7.68 1.64
CA ASP A 95 -5.01 -7.39 0.71
C ASP A 95 -6.34 -7.10 1.42
N MET A 96 -7.30 -6.55 0.71
CA MET A 96 -8.59 -6.12 1.22
C MET A 96 -9.68 -7.18 0.93
N ALA A 97 -9.95 -8.10 1.88
CA ALA A 97 -11.10 -9.00 1.76
C ALA A 97 -12.41 -8.19 1.82
N VAL A 98 -13.34 -8.46 0.92
CA VAL A 98 -14.55 -7.64 0.72
C VAL A 98 -15.79 -8.34 1.27
N GLN A 99 -16.49 -7.68 2.19
CA GLN A 99 -17.92 -7.93 2.41
C GLN A 99 -18.70 -6.95 1.51
N ARG A 100 -19.54 -7.46 0.61
CA ARG A 100 -20.48 -6.64 -0.12
C ARG A 100 -21.68 -6.28 0.76
N TYR A 101 -22.38 -5.21 0.41
CA TYR A 101 -23.59 -4.82 1.13
C TYR A 101 -24.64 -5.97 1.12
N GLY A 102 -25.10 -6.36 2.32
CA GLY A 102 -26.05 -7.46 2.49
C GLY A 102 -25.46 -8.86 2.50
N GLU A 103 -24.15 -9.02 2.33
CA GLU A 103 -23.44 -10.30 2.49
C GLU A 103 -22.96 -10.50 3.93
N ASN A 104 -22.68 -11.76 4.29
CA ASN A 104 -22.03 -12.09 5.55
C ASN A 104 -20.51 -11.82 5.45
N VAL A 105 -19.90 -11.28 6.50
CA VAL A 105 -18.46 -11.00 6.54
C VAL A 105 -17.61 -12.26 6.30
N HIS A 106 -18.04 -13.40 6.87
CA HIS A 106 -17.33 -14.67 6.72
C HIS A 106 -17.35 -15.21 5.27
N ASP A 107 -18.43 -14.98 4.53
CA ASP A 107 -18.53 -15.42 3.13
C ASP A 107 -17.54 -14.61 2.26
N GLY A 108 -17.46 -13.30 2.47
CA GLY A 108 -16.48 -12.45 1.81
C GLY A 108 -15.04 -12.87 2.13
N LEU A 109 -14.71 -13.13 3.40
CA LEU A 109 -13.40 -13.61 3.79
C LEU A 109 -13.06 -14.98 3.17
N ALA A 110 -14.02 -15.92 3.16
CA ALA A 110 -13.82 -17.24 2.56
C ALA A 110 -13.56 -17.14 1.05
N GLU A 111 -14.21 -16.20 0.35
CA GLU A 111 -13.90 -15.95 -1.07
C GLU A 111 -12.44 -15.50 -1.25
N TRP A 112 -11.92 -14.58 -0.40
CA TRP A 112 -10.54 -14.11 -0.49
C TRP A 112 -9.53 -15.21 -0.17
N HIS A 113 -9.78 -16.03 0.85
CA HIS A 113 -8.96 -17.22 1.10
C HIS A 113 -8.91 -18.15 -0.11
N ARG A 114 -10.06 -18.46 -0.71
CA ARG A 114 -10.14 -19.32 -1.92
C ARG A 114 -9.36 -18.76 -3.11
N LYS A 115 -9.31 -17.44 -3.28
CA LYS A 115 -8.53 -16.78 -4.33
C LYS A 115 -7.03 -16.82 -4.06
N ALA A 116 -6.61 -16.63 -2.81
CA ALA A 116 -5.20 -16.48 -2.43
C ALA A 116 -4.50 -17.82 -2.15
N GLU A 117 -5.20 -18.75 -1.49
CA GLU A 117 -4.62 -20.03 -1.06
C GLU A 117 -4.11 -20.86 -2.25
N GLY A 118 -2.84 -21.25 -2.17
CA GLY A 118 -2.18 -22.01 -3.23
C GLY A 118 -1.86 -21.20 -4.49
N ASN A 119 -2.11 -19.90 -4.53
CA ASN A 119 -1.86 -19.04 -5.69
C ASN A 119 -0.70 -18.06 -5.48
N CYS A 120 -0.52 -17.51 -4.29
CA CYS A 120 0.52 -16.52 -4.02
C CYS A 120 1.94 -17.11 -4.07
N SER A 121 2.89 -16.35 -4.62
CA SER A 121 4.34 -16.65 -4.59
C SER A 121 5.08 -16.04 -3.40
N ILE A 122 4.46 -15.09 -2.69
CA ILE A 122 4.93 -14.46 -1.45
C ILE A 122 3.83 -14.52 -0.40
N ASP A 123 4.17 -14.25 0.86
CA ASP A 123 3.22 -14.32 1.95
C ASP A 123 2.14 -13.24 1.85
N TYR A 124 0.97 -13.54 2.42
CA TYR A 124 -0.17 -12.64 2.37
C TYR A 124 -0.96 -12.65 3.67
N ALA A 125 -1.67 -11.56 3.91
CA ALA A 125 -2.65 -11.41 4.97
C ALA A 125 -3.85 -10.59 4.45
N PHE A 126 -4.87 -10.37 5.29
CA PHE A 126 -6.04 -9.59 4.90
C PHE A 126 -6.39 -8.51 5.91
N HIS A 127 -6.84 -7.37 5.39
CA HIS A 127 -7.78 -6.47 6.04
C HIS A 127 -9.20 -6.91 5.68
N GLN A 128 -10.20 -6.49 6.45
CA GLN A 128 -11.58 -6.76 6.12
C GLN A 128 -12.33 -5.46 5.80
N ILE A 129 -12.85 -5.34 4.58
CA ILE A 129 -13.82 -4.29 4.23
C ILE A 129 -15.16 -4.67 4.84
N ILE A 130 -15.75 -3.76 5.61
CA ILE A 130 -17.11 -3.88 6.14
C ILE A 130 -18.02 -3.05 5.24
N GLY A 131 -18.65 -3.70 4.27
CA GLY A 131 -19.56 -3.06 3.31
C GLY A 131 -20.95 -2.77 3.84
N GLY A 132 -21.31 -3.38 4.98
CA GLY A 132 -22.57 -3.13 5.68
C GLY A 132 -22.36 -3.27 7.19
N VAL A 133 -22.54 -2.15 7.92
CA VAL A 133 -22.40 -2.13 9.38
C VAL A 133 -23.76 -2.40 10.04
N ASP A 134 -23.92 -3.59 10.59
CA ASP A 134 -25.08 -4.03 11.36
C ASP A 134 -24.65 -4.80 12.62
N ASP A 135 -25.60 -5.31 13.40
CA ASP A 135 -25.31 -6.02 14.64
C ASP A 135 -24.54 -7.33 14.43
N GLN A 136 -24.67 -7.94 13.26
CA GLN A 136 -23.96 -9.17 12.93
C GLN A 136 -22.52 -8.88 12.53
N SER A 137 -22.30 -7.94 11.61
CA SER A 137 -20.95 -7.55 11.18
C SER A 137 -20.10 -7.04 12.34
N LEU A 138 -20.70 -6.34 13.32
CA LEU A 138 -19.99 -5.91 14.55
C LEU A 138 -19.56 -7.10 15.42
N LYS A 139 -20.35 -8.16 15.52
CA LYS A 139 -19.94 -9.41 16.21
C LYS A 139 -18.85 -10.12 15.44
N ASP A 140 -18.96 -10.15 14.11
CA ASP A 140 -17.99 -10.79 13.25
C ASP A 140 -16.64 -10.08 13.31
N MET A 141 -16.59 -8.74 13.43
CA MET A 141 -15.33 -8.01 13.64
C MET A 141 -14.55 -8.55 14.86
N LYS A 142 -15.20 -8.80 15.99
CA LYS A 142 -14.56 -9.37 17.18
C LYS A 142 -14.05 -10.79 16.91
N TYR A 143 -14.89 -11.62 16.29
CA TYR A 143 -14.51 -12.99 15.91
C TYR A 143 -13.26 -13.01 15.00
N LEU A 144 -13.20 -12.11 13.99
CA LEU A 144 -12.09 -12.04 13.07
C LEU A 144 -10.77 -11.67 13.76
N VAL A 145 -10.81 -10.78 14.76
CA VAL A 145 -9.63 -10.45 15.57
C VAL A 145 -9.16 -11.65 16.37
N GLU A 146 -10.07 -12.33 17.05
CA GLU A 146 -9.75 -13.42 17.98
C GLU A 146 -9.32 -14.70 17.26
N HIS A 147 -9.90 -15.02 16.11
CA HIS A 147 -9.75 -16.32 15.49
C HIS A 147 -9.02 -16.31 14.15
N GLU A 148 -9.18 -15.24 13.33
CA GLU A 148 -8.61 -15.19 11.98
C GLU A 148 -7.33 -14.35 11.89
N GLY A 149 -6.99 -13.60 12.94
CA GLY A 149 -5.82 -12.71 12.94
C GLY A 149 -6.02 -11.51 12.01
N ILE A 150 -7.27 -11.05 11.85
CA ILE A 150 -7.62 -9.84 11.11
C ILE A 150 -7.91 -8.75 12.14
N SER A 151 -6.94 -7.84 12.32
CA SER A 151 -6.96 -6.80 13.35
C SER A 151 -7.17 -5.39 12.78
N SER A 152 -7.69 -5.29 11.55
CA SER A 152 -7.93 -4.02 10.88
C SER A 152 -9.12 -4.10 9.94
N PHE A 153 -10.00 -3.08 10.01
CA PHE A 153 -11.27 -3.03 9.29
C PHE A 153 -11.35 -1.78 8.45
N LYS A 154 -11.67 -1.93 7.15
CA LYS A 154 -11.78 -0.82 6.21
C LYS A 154 -13.23 -0.37 6.08
N LEU A 155 -13.44 0.95 6.19
CA LEU A 155 -14.68 1.65 5.97
C LEU A 155 -14.49 2.78 4.95
N PHE A 156 -15.59 3.21 4.35
CA PHE A 156 -15.58 4.24 3.30
C PHE A 156 -16.57 5.36 3.61
N MET A 157 -16.11 6.59 3.51
CA MET A 157 -16.97 7.79 3.51
C MET A 157 -17.38 8.22 2.09
N ALA A 158 -17.04 7.41 1.09
CA ALA A 158 -17.34 7.60 -0.32
C ALA A 158 -18.06 6.37 -0.91
N TYR A 159 -18.42 6.45 -2.19
CA TYR A 159 -19.12 5.40 -2.95
C TYR A 159 -20.52 5.06 -2.42
N PRO A 160 -21.47 6.05 -2.37
CA PRO A 160 -22.85 5.78 -2.00
C PRO A 160 -23.46 4.65 -2.82
N GLY A 161 -24.15 3.73 -2.15
CA GLY A 161 -24.76 2.55 -2.79
C GLY A 161 -23.80 1.37 -3.05
N VAL A 162 -22.48 1.53 -2.78
CA VAL A 162 -21.48 0.45 -2.94
C VAL A 162 -20.82 0.11 -1.62
N PHE A 163 -20.07 1.07 -1.03
CA PHE A 163 -19.31 0.87 0.20
C PHE A 163 -19.55 1.93 1.28
N TYR A 164 -20.30 2.99 0.96
CA TYR A 164 -20.51 4.13 1.85
C TYR A 164 -21.10 3.71 3.19
N SER A 165 -20.46 4.15 4.26
CA SER A 165 -20.96 4.06 5.65
C SER A 165 -21.26 5.48 6.16
N ASP A 166 -22.41 5.66 6.80
CA ASP A 166 -22.75 6.92 7.46
C ASP A 166 -22.02 7.08 8.81
N ASP A 167 -22.06 8.28 9.39
CA ASP A 167 -21.35 8.60 10.62
C ASP A 167 -21.79 7.71 11.81
N GLY A 168 -23.06 7.28 11.84
CA GLY A 168 -23.57 6.37 12.88
C GLY A 168 -23.01 4.96 12.74
N GLN A 169 -22.93 4.46 11.50
CA GLN A 169 -22.31 3.17 11.18
C GLN A 169 -20.81 3.19 11.49
N ILE A 170 -20.12 4.25 11.07
CA ILE A 170 -18.68 4.43 11.34
C ILE A 170 -18.41 4.47 12.84
N LEU A 171 -19.19 5.24 13.61
CA LEU A 171 -19.03 5.33 15.07
C LEU A 171 -19.22 3.98 15.75
N ARG A 172 -20.23 3.19 15.36
CA ARG A 172 -20.47 1.85 15.92
C ARG A 172 -19.33 0.88 15.62
N ALA A 173 -18.82 0.89 14.38
CA ALA A 173 -17.68 0.07 13.99
C ALA A 173 -16.41 0.48 14.77
N MET A 174 -16.15 1.78 14.95
CA MET A 174 -15.05 2.29 15.74
C MET A 174 -15.16 1.88 17.22
N GLN A 175 -16.34 1.96 17.83
CA GLN A 175 -16.56 1.49 19.20
C GLN A 175 -16.28 -0.01 19.34
N THR A 176 -16.73 -0.82 18.39
CA THR A 176 -16.44 -2.26 18.36
C THR A 176 -14.94 -2.53 18.19
N ALA A 177 -14.26 -1.78 17.32
CA ALA A 177 -12.82 -1.89 17.14
C ALA A 177 -12.06 -1.53 18.43
N ALA A 178 -12.50 -0.51 19.17
CA ALA A 178 -11.93 -0.16 20.47
C ALA A 178 -12.05 -1.31 21.50
N GLU A 179 -13.19 -2.02 21.51
CA GLU A 179 -13.41 -3.14 22.45
C GLU A 179 -12.50 -4.35 22.16
N CYS A 180 -12.09 -4.58 20.92
CA CYS A 180 -11.24 -5.71 20.54
C CYS A 180 -9.80 -5.31 20.16
N GLY A 181 -9.41 -4.04 20.38
CA GLY A 181 -8.07 -3.53 20.12
C GLY A 181 -7.71 -3.45 18.62
N ALA A 182 -8.70 -3.45 17.73
CA ALA A 182 -8.50 -3.39 16.30
C ALA A 182 -8.32 -1.95 15.80
N MET A 183 -7.79 -1.82 14.58
CA MET A 183 -7.62 -0.55 13.87
C MET A 183 -8.74 -0.35 12.85
N VAL A 184 -9.26 0.87 12.73
CA VAL A 184 -10.15 1.25 11.64
C VAL A 184 -9.36 1.97 10.55
N MET A 185 -9.44 1.47 9.33
CA MET A 185 -8.87 2.06 8.13
C MET A 185 -9.98 2.83 7.41
N MET A 186 -9.70 4.08 7.01
CA MET A 186 -10.73 4.95 6.45
C MET A 186 -10.37 5.48 5.08
N HIS A 187 -11.20 5.19 4.07
CA HIS A 187 -11.24 5.97 2.85
C HIS A 187 -11.98 7.28 3.13
N ALA A 188 -11.23 8.35 3.28
CA ALA A 188 -11.73 9.63 3.76
C ALA A 188 -11.92 10.64 2.63
N GLU A 189 -13.01 10.50 1.88
CA GLU A 189 -13.54 11.50 0.94
C GLU A 189 -15.01 11.77 1.24
N ASN A 190 -15.46 13.02 1.13
CA ASN A 190 -16.88 13.36 1.28
C ASN A 190 -17.67 12.92 0.03
N GLY A 191 -18.04 11.65 -0.03
CA GLY A 191 -18.69 11.04 -1.19
C GLY A 191 -20.02 11.66 -1.56
N ILE A 192 -20.78 12.14 -0.58
CA ILE A 192 -22.09 12.78 -0.84
C ILE A 192 -21.90 14.11 -1.59
N ALA A 193 -20.94 14.94 -1.18
CA ALA A 193 -20.63 16.18 -1.87
C ALA A 193 -20.00 15.92 -3.25
N ILE A 194 -19.12 14.93 -3.35
CA ILE A 194 -18.51 14.49 -4.62
C ILE A 194 -19.58 14.08 -5.62
N ASP A 195 -20.57 13.28 -5.23
CA ASP A 195 -21.66 12.86 -6.12
C ASP A 195 -22.41 14.04 -6.71
N VAL A 196 -22.66 15.09 -5.93
CA VAL A 196 -23.27 16.33 -6.43
C VAL A 196 -22.38 17.01 -7.47
N LEU A 197 -21.08 17.13 -7.20
CA LEU A 197 -20.13 17.74 -8.14
C LEU A 197 -20.00 16.92 -9.44
N VAL A 198 -20.00 15.59 -9.34
CA VAL A 198 -19.98 14.67 -10.50
C VAL A 198 -21.22 14.88 -11.36
N GLN A 199 -22.43 14.88 -10.75
CA GLN A 199 -23.69 15.12 -11.48
C GLN A 199 -23.71 16.48 -12.17
N GLN A 200 -23.23 17.53 -11.49
CA GLN A 200 -23.14 18.88 -12.06
C GLN A 200 -22.15 18.95 -13.23
N ALA A 201 -21.01 18.28 -13.15
CA ALA A 201 -20.04 18.22 -14.23
C ALA A 201 -20.63 17.51 -15.46
N LEU A 202 -21.22 16.32 -15.28
CA LEU A 202 -21.85 15.59 -16.36
C LEU A 202 -23.02 16.35 -16.99
N ALA A 203 -23.81 17.07 -16.20
CA ALA A 203 -24.91 17.91 -16.71
C ALA A 203 -24.41 19.09 -17.58
N ARG A 204 -23.17 19.55 -17.38
CA ARG A 204 -22.51 20.55 -18.25
C ARG A 204 -21.89 19.94 -19.52
N GLY A 205 -21.84 18.61 -19.63
CA GLY A 205 -21.15 17.90 -20.72
C GLY A 205 -19.65 17.70 -20.47
N ASP A 206 -19.20 17.84 -19.24
CA ASP A 206 -17.83 17.60 -18.82
C ASP A 206 -17.61 16.08 -18.69
N THR A 207 -16.94 15.44 -19.66
CA THR A 207 -16.82 13.97 -19.75
C THR A 207 -15.39 13.44 -19.72
N ASP A 208 -14.39 14.33 -19.85
CA ASP A 208 -12.96 13.94 -19.90
C ASP A 208 -12.45 13.39 -18.56
N PRO A 209 -11.45 12.51 -18.55
CA PRO A 209 -10.86 11.93 -17.33
C PRO A 209 -10.43 12.96 -16.27
N LYS A 210 -9.95 14.15 -16.66
CA LYS A 210 -9.53 15.22 -15.73
C LYS A 210 -10.63 15.66 -14.77
N PHE A 211 -11.91 15.54 -15.15
CA PHE A 211 -13.04 15.90 -14.30
C PHE A 211 -13.18 14.98 -13.10
N HIS A 212 -12.56 13.78 -13.15
CA HIS A 212 -12.44 12.92 -11.98
C HIS A 212 -11.73 13.64 -10.82
N SER A 213 -10.63 14.34 -11.09
CA SER A 213 -9.92 15.13 -10.07
C SER A 213 -10.68 16.42 -9.72
N TYR A 214 -11.21 17.13 -10.71
CA TYR A 214 -11.94 18.39 -10.46
C TYR A 214 -13.21 18.21 -9.62
N THR A 215 -13.85 17.06 -9.67
CA THR A 215 -15.02 16.74 -8.84
C THR A 215 -14.67 16.17 -7.47
N ARG A 216 -13.38 15.98 -7.17
CA ARG A 216 -12.85 15.51 -5.87
C ARG A 216 -11.81 16.48 -5.32
N PRO A 217 -12.19 17.73 -5.05
CA PRO A 217 -11.24 18.73 -4.57
C PRO A 217 -10.65 18.36 -3.20
N SER A 218 -9.41 18.77 -2.95
CA SER A 218 -8.66 18.43 -1.74
C SER A 218 -9.38 18.79 -0.42
N PRO A 219 -10.16 19.89 -0.31
CA PRO A 219 -10.92 20.17 0.90
C PRO A 219 -11.95 19.07 1.28
N LEU A 220 -12.46 18.30 0.32
CA LEU A 220 -13.39 17.21 0.61
C LEU A 220 -12.67 15.95 1.16
N GLU A 221 -11.39 15.77 0.86
CA GLU A 221 -10.54 14.78 1.51
C GLU A 221 -10.17 15.25 2.93
N ALA A 222 -9.81 16.52 3.11
CA ALA A 222 -9.48 17.10 4.41
C ALA A 222 -10.67 17.08 5.37
N GLU A 223 -11.87 17.49 4.93
CA GLU A 223 -13.10 17.45 5.74
C GLU A 223 -13.42 16.04 6.21
N ALA A 224 -13.39 15.08 5.29
CA ALA A 224 -13.67 13.68 5.62
C ALA A 224 -12.62 13.10 6.58
N THR A 225 -11.34 13.45 6.40
CA THR A 225 -10.25 13.10 7.32
C THR A 225 -10.50 13.67 8.71
N HIS A 226 -10.82 14.96 8.82
CA HIS A 226 -11.17 15.61 10.08
C HIS A 226 -12.35 14.92 10.77
N ARG A 227 -13.42 14.64 10.04
CA ARG A 227 -14.62 13.97 10.56
C ARG A 227 -14.31 12.57 11.06
N ALA A 228 -13.51 11.78 10.34
CA ALA A 228 -13.06 10.46 10.78
C ALA A 228 -12.25 10.54 12.09
N ILE A 229 -11.37 11.55 12.23
CA ILE A 229 -10.59 11.81 13.45
C ILE A 229 -11.51 12.14 14.63
N VAL A 230 -12.52 12.99 14.42
CA VAL A 230 -13.49 13.34 15.46
C VAL A 230 -14.27 12.11 15.92
N LEU A 231 -14.78 11.29 14.98
CA LEU A 231 -15.50 10.06 15.29
C LEU A 231 -14.62 9.05 16.05
N SER A 232 -13.36 8.86 15.63
CA SER A 232 -12.39 8.02 16.35
C SER A 232 -12.19 8.48 17.79
N HIS A 233 -12.07 9.79 18.02
CA HIS A 233 -11.93 10.34 19.35
C HIS A 233 -13.16 10.09 20.22
N VAL A 234 -14.35 10.32 19.68
CA VAL A 234 -15.63 10.06 20.39
C VAL A 234 -15.81 8.58 20.69
N ALA A 235 -15.32 7.70 19.82
CA ALA A 235 -15.34 6.24 20.03
C ALA A 235 -14.34 5.73 21.09
N GLY A 236 -13.60 6.61 21.76
CA GLY A 236 -12.62 6.24 22.77
C GLY A 236 -11.16 6.36 22.31
N ASN A 237 -10.88 7.25 21.35
CA ASN A 237 -9.55 7.43 20.74
C ASN A 237 -9.04 6.13 20.07
N VAL A 238 -9.97 5.43 19.40
CA VAL A 238 -9.66 4.19 18.69
C VAL A 238 -8.60 4.42 17.62
N PRO A 239 -7.69 3.46 17.38
CA PRO A 239 -6.70 3.59 16.33
C PRO A 239 -7.35 3.81 14.96
N LEU A 240 -7.02 4.92 14.34
CA LEU A 240 -7.50 5.32 13.01
C LEU A 240 -6.34 5.36 12.02
N TYR A 241 -6.53 4.76 10.86
CA TYR A 241 -5.56 4.78 9.77
C TYR A 241 -6.20 5.36 8.52
N ILE A 242 -5.77 6.55 8.12
CA ILE A 242 -6.23 7.19 6.87
C ILE A 242 -5.42 6.60 5.73
N VAL A 243 -6.11 5.98 4.77
CA VAL A 243 -5.46 5.29 3.66
C VAL A 243 -5.20 6.25 2.48
N HIS A 244 -4.24 5.89 1.61
CA HIS A 244 -3.97 6.52 0.30
C HIS A 244 -4.09 8.06 0.27
N MET A 245 -3.54 8.74 1.28
CA MET A 245 -3.62 10.20 1.38
C MET A 245 -2.95 10.90 0.20
N SER A 246 -3.68 11.78 -0.48
CA SER A 246 -3.22 12.49 -1.68
C SER A 246 -3.03 13.99 -1.48
N ALA A 247 -3.65 14.58 -0.47
CA ALA A 247 -3.70 16.03 -0.29
C ALA A 247 -2.95 16.51 0.96
N GLY A 248 -2.17 17.58 0.82
CA GLY A 248 -1.51 18.26 1.94
C GLY A 248 -2.50 18.80 2.98
N ASP A 249 -3.70 19.22 2.53
CA ASP A 249 -4.76 19.69 3.44
C ASP A 249 -5.22 18.58 4.38
N ALA A 250 -5.43 17.36 3.86
CA ALA A 250 -5.81 16.20 4.66
C ALA A 250 -4.67 15.76 5.59
N LEU A 251 -3.41 15.85 5.12
CA LEU A 251 -2.24 15.57 5.95
C LEU A 251 -2.15 16.53 7.15
N ASN A 252 -2.48 17.80 6.97
CA ASN A 252 -2.49 18.78 8.06
C ASN A 252 -3.47 18.39 9.18
N GLU A 253 -4.63 17.80 8.85
CA GLU A 253 -5.58 17.28 9.85
C GLU A 253 -4.97 16.12 10.65
N VAL A 254 -4.27 15.21 10.00
CA VAL A 254 -3.57 14.10 10.67
C VAL A 254 -2.44 14.61 11.56
N ALA A 255 -1.60 15.52 11.04
CA ALA A 255 -0.48 16.10 11.79
C ALA A 255 -0.97 16.83 13.06
N ALA A 256 -2.01 17.65 12.92
CA ALA A 256 -2.63 18.35 14.07
C ALA A 256 -3.21 17.37 15.10
N ALA A 257 -3.90 16.32 14.65
CA ALA A 257 -4.45 15.30 15.52
C ALA A 257 -3.35 14.56 16.30
N ARG A 258 -2.29 14.13 15.61
CA ARG A 258 -1.13 13.48 16.25
C ARG A 258 -0.43 14.38 17.25
N HIS A 259 -0.26 15.67 16.92
CA HIS A 259 0.30 16.66 17.84
C HIS A 259 -0.52 16.81 19.14
N HIS A 260 -1.83 16.61 19.05
CA HIS A 260 -2.74 16.58 20.22
C HIS A 260 -2.84 15.19 20.90
N GLY A 261 -1.95 14.24 20.57
CA GLY A 261 -1.93 12.90 21.17
C GLY A 261 -3.07 11.98 20.73
N ARG A 262 -3.66 12.23 19.55
CA ARG A 262 -4.66 11.32 18.97
C ARG A 262 -4.00 10.10 18.36
N ASN A 263 -4.67 8.97 18.43
CA ASN A 263 -4.19 7.69 17.90
C ASN A 263 -4.52 7.58 16.39
N VAL A 264 -3.92 8.46 15.59
CA VAL A 264 -4.16 8.58 14.15
C VAL A 264 -2.89 8.36 13.37
N PHE A 265 -2.98 7.56 12.32
CA PHE A 265 -1.91 7.25 11.38
C PHE A 265 -2.40 7.46 9.96
N ALA A 266 -1.49 7.60 9.00
CA ALA A 266 -1.83 7.71 7.60
C ALA A 266 -0.75 7.08 6.71
N GLU A 267 -1.16 6.68 5.53
CA GLU A 267 -0.29 6.29 4.43
C GLU A 267 -0.46 7.21 3.23
N THR A 268 0.54 7.22 2.38
CA THR A 268 0.43 7.73 1.00
C THR A 268 0.90 6.67 0.02
N CYS A 269 0.80 6.97 -1.28
CA CYS A 269 1.21 6.06 -2.34
C CYS A 269 2.14 6.76 -3.33
N PRO A 270 2.99 6.03 -4.07
CA PRO A 270 3.93 6.63 -5.01
C PRO A 270 3.28 7.56 -6.03
N GLN A 271 2.06 7.27 -6.49
CA GLN A 271 1.33 8.11 -7.44
C GLN A 271 1.11 9.53 -6.93
N TYR A 272 0.89 9.72 -5.63
CA TYR A 272 0.68 11.04 -5.03
C TYR A 272 1.96 11.79 -4.72
N LEU A 273 3.09 11.09 -4.65
CA LEU A 273 4.40 11.67 -4.43
C LEU A 273 5.03 12.24 -5.72
N TYR A 274 4.64 11.69 -6.87
CA TYR A 274 5.33 11.97 -8.14
C TYR A 274 4.45 12.47 -9.25
N LEU A 275 3.22 11.97 -9.37
CA LEU A 275 2.34 12.30 -10.49
C LEU A 275 1.55 13.56 -10.21
N THR A 276 1.28 14.35 -11.27
CA THR A 276 0.48 15.56 -11.21
C THR A 276 -0.73 15.45 -12.14
N LEU A 277 -1.81 16.12 -11.79
CA LEU A 277 -3.01 16.20 -12.64
C LEU A 277 -2.66 16.65 -14.06
N GLU A 278 -1.80 17.67 -14.19
CA GLU A 278 -1.44 18.29 -15.46
C GLU A 278 -0.71 17.33 -16.39
N GLU A 279 0.15 16.47 -15.83
CA GLU A 279 0.98 15.51 -16.57
C GLU A 279 0.25 14.19 -16.82
N THR A 280 -0.86 13.92 -16.16
CA THR A 280 -1.57 12.64 -16.18
C THR A 280 -3.01 12.78 -16.64
N LEU A 281 -3.99 12.97 -15.72
CA LEU A 281 -5.41 13.07 -16.05
C LEU A 281 -5.73 14.22 -17.03
N GLY A 282 -4.89 15.25 -17.04
CA GLY A 282 -4.97 16.39 -17.95
C GLY A 282 -4.52 16.12 -19.39
N GLN A 283 -4.01 14.91 -19.69
CA GLN A 283 -3.63 14.52 -21.06
C GLN A 283 -4.83 14.60 -22.01
N PRO A 284 -4.59 14.97 -23.29
CA PRO A 284 -5.67 15.12 -24.27
C PRO A 284 -6.47 13.83 -24.51
N GLY A 285 -7.76 13.97 -24.72
CA GLY A 285 -8.65 12.86 -25.02
C GLY A 285 -8.83 11.90 -23.83
N PHE A 286 -8.86 10.60 -24.12
CA PHE A 286 -9.10 9.55 -23.11
C PHE A 286 -7.82 9.01 -22.46
N GLU A 287 -6.64 9.47 -22.86
CA GLU A 287 -5.34 9.01 -22.32
C GLU A 287 -5.25 9.17 -20.79
N GLY A 288 -5.81 10.26 -20.25
CA GLY A 288 -5.86 10.50 -18.80
C GLY A 288 -6.54 9.40 -17.98
N ALA A 289 -7.34 8.53 -18.61
CA ALA A 289 -8.01 7.41 -17.94
C ALA A 289 -7.03 6.42 -17.27
N LYS A 290 -5.81 6.30 -17.78
CA LYS A 290 -4.74 5.47 -17.21
C LYS A 290 -4.48 5.79 -15.74
N TRP A 291 -4.65 7.05 -15.36
CA TRP A 291 -4.31 7.57 -14.03
C TRP A 291 -5.54 7.89 -13.16
N VAL A 292 -6.74 7.52 -13.60
CA VAL A 292 -7.94 7.67 -12.76
C VAL A 292 -7.89 6.70 -11.60
N CYS A 293 -7.79 7.25 -10.38
CA CYS A 293 -7.81 6.54 -9.10
C CYS A 293 -8.49 7.43 -8.03
N SER A 294 -8.90 6.87 -6.92
CA SER A 294 -9.49 7.60 -5.79
C SER A 294 -8.77 7.22 -4.48
N THR A 295 -8.22 8.18 -3.80
CA THR A 295 -8.26 9.63 -4.07
C THR A 295 -7.59 10.00 -5.40
N PRO A 296 -7.89 11.14 -6.03
CA PRO A 296 -7.30 11.47 -7.32
C PRO A 296 -5.86 11.98 -7.22
N VAL A 297 -5.11 11.85 -8.31
CA VAL A 297 -3.84 12.57 -8.48
C VAL A 297 -4.12 14.08 -8.44
N ARG A 298 -3.36 14.82 -7.64
CA ARG A 298 -3.52 16.25 -7.37
C ARG A 298 -2.74 17.12 -8.34
N SER A 299 -3.15 18.38 -8.49
CA SER A 299 -2.39 19.37 -9.27
C SER A 299 -1.06 19.70 -8.60
N LYS A 300 -0.10 20.21 -9.41
CA LYS A 300 1.24 20.56 -8.95
C LYS A 300 1.24 21.75 -8.00
N ASP A 301 0.40 22.77 -8.27
CA ASP A 301 0.44 24.08 -7.62
C ASP A 301 -0.82 24.39 -6.78
N HIS A 302 -1.45 23.41 -6.16
CA HIS A 302 -2.76 23.49 -5.53
C HIS A 302 -3.93 23.54 -6.53
N ASP A 303 -5.10 23.14 -6.08
CA ASP A 303 -6.31 23.14 -6.89
C ASP A 303 -6.64 24.60 -7.33
N PRO A 304 -6.61 24.89 -8.64
CA PRO A 304 -6.80 26.27 -9.13
C PRO A 304 -8.20 26.82 -8.84
N HIS A 305 -9.13 25.98 -8.40
CA HIS A 305 -10.49 26.39 -8.05
C HIS A 305 -10.63 26.83 -6.58
N TYR A 306 -9.61 26.66 -5.73
CA TYR A 306 -9.64 27.01 -4.31
C TYR A 306 -8.53 28.01 -3.96
N VAL A 307 -8.90 29.29 -3.97
CA VAL A 307 -8.01 30.39 -3.60
C VAL A 307 -7.79 30.40 -2.08
N GLY A 308 -6.55 30.35 -1.64
CA GLY A 308 -6.16 30.51 -0.23
C GLY A 308 -5.45 29.34 0.41
N GLN A 309 -5.15 28.29 -0.31
CA GLN A 309 -4.29 27.21 0.18
C GLN A 309 -2.84 27.70 0.34
N MET A 310 -2.24 27.43 1.49
CA MET A 310 -0.84 27.77 1.77
C MET A 310 -0.01 26.48 1.86
N GLY A 311 1.03 26.34 1.03
CA GLY A 311 1.93 25.18 1.05
C GLY A 311 2.83 25.14 -0.18
N HIS A 312 3.67 24.12 -0.26
CA HIS A 312 4.63 23.90 -1.35
C HIS A 312 4.08 22.95 -2.45
N GLY A 313 2.75 22.87 -2.59
CA GLY A 313 2.08 21.87 -3.40
C GLY A 313 1.88 20.55 -2.63
N HIS A 314 0.88 19.76 -3.06
CA HIS A 314 0.50 18.52 -2.36
C HIS A 314 1.66 17.52 -2.27
N GLN A 315 2.43 17.33 -3.36
CA GLN A 315 3.59 16.43 -3.41
C GLN A 315 4.66 16.83 -2.38
N GLY A 316 4.99 18.12 -2.30
CA GLY A 316 5.96 18.65 -1.35
C GLY A 316 5.52 18.48 0.11
N ASP A 317 4.22 18.65 0.38
CA ASP A 317 3.65 18.42 1.71
C ASP A 317 3.69 16.95 2.09
N LEU A 318 3.39 16.03 1.17
CA LEU A 318 3.47 14.59 1.42
C LEU A 318 4.91 14.13 1.67
N TRP A 319 5.89 14.61 0.89
CA TRP A 319 7.32 14.35 1.16
C TRP A 319 7.75 14.88 2.52
N LYS A 320 7.33 16.09 2.88
CA LYS A 320 7.54 16.63 4.23
C LYS A 320 6.92 15.75 5.30
N GLY A 321 5.68 15.30 5.09
CA GLY A 321 4.99 14.37 5.99
C GLY A 321 5.75 13.06 6.21
N LEU A 322 6.36 12.52 5.16
CA LEU A 322 7.25 11.35 5.28
C LEU A 322 8.50 11.65 6.11
N ARG A 323 9.16 12.80 5.87
CA ARG A 323 10.35 13.22 6.66
C ARG A 323 10.03 13.42 8.13
N MET A 324 8.88 14.02 8.43
CA MET A 324 8.47 14.38 9.79
C MET A 324 7.72 13.26 10.52
N ASN A 325 7.58 12.08 9.89
CA ASN A 325 6.81 10.96 10.42
C ASN A 325 5.32 11.26 10.66
N GLU A 326 4.77 12.21 9.93
CA GLU A 326 3.33 12.49 9.90
C GLU A 326 2.60 11.46 9.03
N LEU A 327 3.24 11.03 7.93
CA LEU A 327 2.90 9.84 7.16
C LEU A 327 3.75 8.67 7.66
N ALA A 328 3.10 7.57 8.03
CA ALA A 328 3.75 6.43 8.66
C ALA A 328 4.28 5.40 7.64
N ILE A 329 3.56 5.20 6.56
CA ILE A 329 3.76 4.12 5.58
C ILE A 329 3.61 4.67 4.16
N VAL A 330 4.29 4.03 3.20
CA VAL A 330 4.01 4.15 1.78
C VAL A 330 3.54 2.79 1.27
N SER A 331 2.27 2.72 0.89
CA SER A 331 1.61 1.56 0.27
C SER A 331 1.42 1.80 -1.24
N THR A 332 0.63 0.99 -1.94
CA THR A 332 0.38 1.21 -3.37
C THR A 332 -1.05 1.57 -3.70
N ASP A 333 -2.02 1.10 -2.93
CA ASP A 333 -3.42 1.06 -3.36
C ASP A 333 -3.53 0.34 -4.74
N HIS A 334 -2.78 -0.75 -4.90
CA HIS A 334 -2.69 -1.50 -6.15
C HIS A 334 -4.06 -2.06 -6.53
N CYS A 335 -4.69 -1.40 -7.51
CA CYS A 335 -5.98 -1.76 -8.05
C CYS A 335 -5.94 -1.58 -9.58
N PRO A 336 -5.31 -2.50 -10.32
CA PRO A 336 -5.00 -2.34 -11.72
C PRO A 336 -6.22 -2.62 -12.61
N PHE A 337 -6.40 -1.79 -13.64
CA PHE A 337 -7.37 -1.98 -14.71
C PHE A 337 -6.71 -1.71 -16.04
N CYS A 338 -6.83 -2.62 -17.02
CA CYS A 338 -6.35 -2.41 -18.36
C CYS A 338 -7.06 -1.23 -19.05
N MET A 339 -6.40 -0.54 -19.95
CA MET A 339 -7.04 0.47 -20.79
C MET A 339 -8.13 -0.18 -21.62
N LYS A 340 -7.75 -1.21 -22.39
CA LYS A 340 -8.69 -1.93 -23.22
C LYS A 340 -9.67 -2.73 -22.39
N ASP A 341 -10.93 -2.65 -22.77
CA ASP A 341 -12.07 -3.39 -22.20
C ASP A 341 -12.43 -3.04 -20.74
N GLN A 342 -11.57 -2.31 -20.00
CA GLN A 342 -11.82 -1.93 -18.61
C GLN A 342 -11.91 -0.41 -18.44
N LYS A 343 -10.83 0.37 -18.54
CA LYS A 343 -10.91 1.84 -18.44
C LYS A 343 -11.84 2.43 -19.52
N GLU A 344 -11.91 1.80 -20.70
CA GLU A 344 -12.81 2.17 -21.80
C GLU A 344 -14.32 2.09 -21.46
N LEU A 345 -14.72 1.43 -20.37
CA LEU A 345 -16.08 1.49 -19.85
C LEU A 345 -16.52 2.92 -19.52
N GLY A 346 -15.56 3.80 -19.27
CA GLY A 346 -15.81 5.22 -19.02
C GLY A 346 -15.69 6.14 -20.23
N LEU A 347 -15.63 5.62 -21.46
CA LEU A 347 -15.62 6.46 -22.65
C LEU A 347 -16.85 7.36 -22.70
N GLY A 348 -16.63 8.68 -22.75
CA GLY A 348 -17.70 9.68 -22.73
C GLY A 348 -18.35 9.91 -21.35
N ASN A 349 -17.84 9.28 -20.29
CA ASN A 349 -18.32 9.47 -18.92
C ASN A 349 -17.19 9.18 -17.92
N PHE A 350 -16.48 10.21 -17.48
CA PHE A 350 -15.35 10.04 -16.53
C PHE A 350 -15.73 9.31 -15.23
N ALA A 351 -17.01 9.42 -14.81
CA ALA A 351 -17.48 8.79 -13.57
C ALA A 351 -17.64 7.26 -13.70
N ALA A 352 -17.66 6.74 -14.93
CA ALA A 352 -17.73 5.31 -15.19
C ALA A 352 -16.34 4.67 -15.45
N ILE A 353 -15.24 5.44 -15.40
CA ILE A 353 -13.90 4.90 -15.51
C ILE A 353 -13.59 4.11 -14.23
N PRO A 354 -13.27 2.81 -14.27
CA PRO A 354 -12.84 2.07 -13.10
C PRO A 354 -11.63 2.74 -12.44
N ASN A 355 -11.76 3.03 -11.13
CA ASN A 355 -10.75 3.79 -10.38
C ASN A 355 -9.65 2.85 -9.87
N GLY A 356 -8.41 3.08 -10.24
CA GLY A 356 -7.27 2.35 -9.73
C GLY A 356 -6.04 2.44 -10.65
N ILE A 357 -4.86 2.33 -10.02
CA ILE A 357 -3.55 2.34 -10.67
C ILE A 357 -2.79 1.09 -10.24
N GLY A 358 -2.02 0.47 -11.14
CA GLY A 358 -1.08 -0.58 -10.83
C GLY A 358 0.21 -0.01 -10.26
N GLY A 359 0.65 -0.46 -9.09
CA GLY A 359 1.84 0.08 -8.43
C GLY A 359 2.67 -0.93 -7.62
N VAL A 360 2.16 -2.13 -7.35
CA VAL A 360 2.77 -3.09 -6.42
C VAL A 360 4.20 -3.48 -6.78
N GLU A 361 4.53 -3.54 -8.07
CA GLU A 361 5.87 -3.86 -8.57
C GLU A 361 6.89 -2.74 -8.30
N HIS A 362 6.46 -1.47 -8.39
CA HIS A 362 7.40 -0.35 -8.43
C HIS A 362 7.49 0.45 -7.13
N ARG A 363 6.72 0.10 -6.09
CA ARG A 363 6.65 0.85 -4.82
C ARG A 363 8.03 1.08 -4.19
N MET A 364 8.80 0.02 -3.98
CA MET A 364 10.11 0.11 -3.35
C MET A 364 11.09 0.94 -4.20
N GLU A 365 11.05 0.74 -5.50
CA GLU A 365 11.93 1.42 -6.46
C GLU A 365 11.63 2.92 -6.55
N LEU A 366 10.35 3.27 -6.65
CA LEU A 366 9.92 4.67 -6.70
C LEU A 366 10.24 5.40 -5.40
N LEU A 367 9.99 4.76 -4.25
CA LEU A 367 10.31 5.41 -2.98
C LEU A 367 11.81 5.53 -2.75
N TYR A 368 12.63 4.63 -3.29
CA TYR A 368 14.09 4.76 -3.29
C TYR A 368 14.57 6.00 -4.06
N GLN A 369 13.83 6.48 -5.08
CA GLN A 369 14.14 7.77 -5.72
C GLN A 369 14.03 8.94 -4.74
N GLY A 370 13.17 8.85 -3.72
CA GLY A 370 13.14 9.83 -2.64
C GLY A 370 14.45 9.85 -1.84
N VAL A 371 15.13 8.71 -1.69
CA VAL A 371 16.47 8.65 -1.08
C VAL A 371 17.51 9.30 -2.00
N VAL A 372 17.50 8.95 -3.29
CA VAL A 372 18.42 9.49 -4.30
C VAL A 372 18.31 11.01 -4.40
N ASN A 373 17.09 11.53 -4.33
CA ASN A 373 16.78 12.96 -4.42
C ASN A 373 16.93 13.71 -3.09
N GLY A 374 17.23 13.01 -1.98
CA GLY A 374 17.40 13.63 -0.65
C GLY A 374 16.09 14.01 0.03
N GLU A 375 14.95 13.48 -0.42
CA GLU A 375 13.64 13.71 0.20
C GLU A 375 13.49 12.96 1.53
N ILE A 376 14.03 11.73 1.61
CA ILE A 376 14.06 10.90 2.81
C ILE A 376 15.42 10.21 2.96
N THR A 377 15.72 9.70 4.16
CA THR A 377 16.94 8.91 4.37
C THR A 377 16.76 7.46 3.94
N LEU A 378 17.88 6.73 3.80
CA LEU A 378 17.87 5.31 3.48
C LEU A 378 17.13 4.49 4.57
N GLU A 379 17.36 4.84 5.85
CA GLU A 379 16.67 4.21 6.99
C GLU A 379 15.16 4.49 6.96
N ARG A 380 14.75 5.71 6.55
CA ARG A 380 13.33 6.07 6.44
C ARG A 380 12.63 5.31 5.33
N TRP A 381 13.31 5.04 4.21
CA TRP A 381 12.80 4.17 3.16
C TRP A 381 12.47 2.77 3.69
N VAL A 382 13.43 2.13 4.40
CA VAL A 382 13.22 0.81 5.02
C VAL A 382 12.13 0.87 6.10
N GLU A 383 12.12 1.94 6.90
CA GLU A 383 11.11 2.13 7.93
C GLU A 383 9.69 2.16 7.35
N THR A 384 9.45 3.00 6.34
CA THR A 384 8.10 3.22 5.77
C THR A 384 7.62 2.08 4.89
N CYS A 385 8.51 1.28 4.31
CA CYS A 385 8.15 0.18 3.41
C CYS A 385 8.20 -1.21 4.06
N CYS A 386 8.93 -1.37 5.17
CA CYS A 386 9.17 -2.70 5.75
C CYS A 386 8.82 -2.75 7.24
N THR A 387 9.48 -1.94 8.10
CA THR A 387 9.40 -2.10 9.55
C THR A 387 8.11 -1.51 10.13
N THR A 388 7.72 -0.29 9.73
CA THR A 388 6.48 0.33 10.22
C THR A 388 5.25 -0.44 9.76
N PRO A 389 5.12 -0.89 8.49
CA PRO A 389 4.05 -1.80 8.08
C PRO A 389 3.94 -3.04 8.96
N ALA A 390 5.08 -3.70 9.27
CA ALA A 390 5.09 -4.88 10.13
C ALA A 390 4.58 -4.59 11.53
N ARG A 391 5.02 -3.49 12.15
CA ARG A 391 4.58 -3.09 13.51
C ARG A 391 3.13 -2.63 13.53
N MET A 392 2.73 -1.83 12.55
CA MET A 392 1.38 -1.27 12.45
C MET A 392 0.33 -2.37 12.32
N PHE A 393 0.64 -3.41 11.58
CA PHE A 393 -0.32 -4.46 11.25
C PHE A 393 0.00 -5.83 11.89
N GLY A 394 0.77 -5.83 12.99
CA GLY A 394 0.93 -7.00 13.85
C GLY A 394 1.73 -8.16 13.27
N LEU A 395 2.68 -7.87 12.38
CA LEU A 395 3.61 -8.86 11.78
C LEU A 395 5.01 -8.84 12.41
N TYR A 396 5.36 -7.77 13.12
CA TYR A 396 6.68 -7.62 13.76
C TYR A 396 6.74 -8.43 15.07
N PRO A 397 7.88 -9.07 15.43
CA PRO A 397 9.19 -9.07 14.75
C PRO A 397 9.38 -10.23 13.75
N LYS A 398 8.32 -10.98 13.44
CA LYS A 398 8.42 -12.08 12.47
C LYS A 398 8.83 -11.57 11.08
N LYS A 399 8.32 -10.38 10.70
CA LYS A 399 8.62 -9.70 9.43
C LYS A 399 9.07 -8.26 9.67
N GLY A 400 9.65 -7.62 8.64
CA GLY A 400 10.04 -6.20 8.68
C GLY A 400 11.35 -5.88 9.39
N ILE A 401 12.17 -6.89 9.67
CA ILE A 401 13.48 -6.75 10.32
C ILE A 401 14.45 -7.82 9.85
N ILE A 402 15.75 -7.49 9.80
CA ILE A 402 16.84 -8.47 9.67
C ILE A 402 17.42 -8.71 11.06
N ALA A 403 16.93 -9.76 11.72
CA ALA A 403 17.37 -10.14 13.06
C ALA A 403 17.17 -11.65 13.28
N PRO A 404 17.96 -12.28 14.17
CA PRO A 404 17.75 -13.68 14.52
C PRO A 404 16.33 -13.98 14.98
N GLY A 405 15.72 -15.02 14.42
CA GLY A 405 14.34 -15.44 14.70
C GLY A 405 13.29 -14.86 13.76
N ALA A 406 13.60 -13.85 12.95
CA ALA A 406 12.71 -13.34 11.93
C ALA A 406 12.65 -14.27 10.70
N ASP A 407 11.54 -14.26 9.98
CA ASP A 407 11.46 -14.89 8.67
C ASP A 407 12.55 -14.31 7.75
N ALA A 408 13.17 -15.16 6.96
CA ALA A 408 14.20 -14.72 6.02
C ALA A 408 13.57 -14.10 4.76
N ASP A 409 12.82 -13.03 4.97
CA ASP A 409 12.28 -12.13 3.95
C ASP A 409 13.30 -11.01 3.75
N VAL A 410 14.14 -11.16 2.74
CA VAL A 410 15.30 -10.29 2.54
C VAL A 410 15.43 -9.85 1.10
N VAL A 411 15.74 -8.59 0.87
CA VAL A 411 16.03 -8.04 -0.44
C VAL A 411 17.49 -7.58 -0.49
N VAL A 412 18.22 -8.06 -1.48
CA VAL A 412 19.50 -7.49 -1.89
C VAL A 412 19.22 -6.44 -2.96
N TRP A 413 19.56 -5.21 -2.66
CA TRP A 413 19.28 -4.03 -3.49
C TRP A 413 20.58 -3.45 -4.05
N ASP A 414 20.67 -3.36 -5.38
CA ASP A 414 21.83 -2.76 -6.04
C ASP A 414 21.59 -1.27 -6.34
N PRO A 415 22.21 -0.35 -5.60
CA PRO A 415 22.06 1.09 -5.79
C PRO A 415 22.73 1.62 -7.07
N ASN A 416 23.62 0.82 -7.68
CA ASN A 416 24.44 1.23 -8.83
C ASN A 416 23.80 0.89 -10.18
N ARG A 417 22.74 0.08 -10.18
CA ARG A 417 21.99 -0.28 -11.39
C ARG A 417 20.81 0.69 -11.60
N LYS A 418 20.30 0.73 -12.82
CA LYS A 418 19.10 1.49 -13.16
C LYS A 418 17.97 0.54 -13.54
N THR A 419 16.76 0.96 -13.25
CA THR A 419 15.52 0.31 -13.70
C THR A 419 14.84 1.20 -14.72
N LYS A 420 14.47 0.64 -15.86
CA LYS A 420 13.56 1.29 -16.83
C LYS A 420 12.19 0.65 -16.69
N ILE A 421 11.17 1.46 -16.38
CA ILE A 421 9.78 1.02 -16.21
C ILE A 421 9.03 1.19 -17.52
N GLY A 422 8.24 0.20 -17.89
CA GLY A 422 7.39 0.26 -19.07
C GLY A 422 6.99 -1.13 -19.57
N ILE A 423 5.95 -1.19 -20.38
CA ILE A 423 5.37 -2.44 -20.91
C ILE A 423 6.39 -3.32 -21.64
N ASN A 424 7.36 -2.70 -22.33
CA ASN A 424 8.40 -3.42 -23.05
C ASN A 424 9.74 -3.50 -22.28
N ASP A 425 9.74 -3.09 -21.03
CA ASP A 425 10.91 -3.05 -20.15
C ASP A 425 10.60 -3.84 -18.86
N LYS A 426 10.68 -3.21 -17.68
CA LYS A 426 10.26 -3.84 -16.41
C LYS A 426 8.76 -3.63 -16.19
N HIS A 427 7.97 -4.67 -16.41
CA HIS A 427 6.53 -4.69 -16.15
C HIS A 427 6.03 -6.14 -16.07
N HIS A 428 5.64 -6.58 -14.89
CA HIS A 428 5.17 -7.95 -14.63
C HIS A 428 3.74 -7.99 -14.09
N MET A 429 3.10 -6.83 -13.92
CA MET A 429 1.68 -6.72 -13.59
C MET A 429 0.82 -7.11 -14.80
N ASN A 430 -0.36 -7.67 -14.56
CA ASN A 430 -1.30 -8.04 -15.61
C ASN A 430 -2.07 -6.82 -16.15
N MET A 431 -1.35 -5.90 -16.79
CA MET A 431 -1.86 -4.65 -17.35
C MET A 431 -1.31 -4.43 -18.76
N ASP A 432 -2.05 -3.65 -19.57
CA ASP A 432 -1.67 -3.26 -20.92
C ASP A 432 -1.02 -1.87 -21.00
N HIS A 433 -0.75 -1.24 -19.86
CA HIS A 433 -0.08 0.04 -19.72
C HIS A 433 0.63 0.15 -18.37
N SER A 434 1.54 1.11 -18.25
CA SER A 434 2.15 1.48 -16.98
C SER A 434 1.83 2.94 -16.65
N ALA A 435 1.54 3.24 -15.40
CA ALA A 435 1.42 4.62 -14.92
C ALA A 435 2.76 5.37 -14.95
N TRP A 436 3.86 4.64 -15.06
CA TRP A 436 5.25 5.09 -15.00
C TRP A 436 6.00 4.84 -16.31
N GLU A 437 5.28 4.74 -17.44
CA GLU A 437 5.82 4.37 -18.75
C GLU A 437 7.01 5.24 -19.14
N GLY A 438 8.14 4.58 -19.47
CA GLY A 438 9.37 5.23 -19.91
C GLY A 438 10.25 5.81 -18.80
N TRP A 439 9.85 5.72 -17.52
CA TRP A 439 10.68 6.21 -16.42
C TRP A 439 11.96 5.39 -16.27
N VAL A 440 13.08 6.11 -16.10
CA VAL A 440 14.39 5.51 -15.79
C VAL A 440 14.79 5.98 -14.41
N ILE A 441 14.89 5.05 -13.49
CA ILE A 441 15.13 5.29 -12.06
C ILE A 441 16.41 4.62 -11.58
N ASP A 442 17.01 5.16 -10.53
CA ASP A 442 18.22 4.61 -9.93
C ASP A 442 17.88 3.49 -8.94
N GLY A 443 18.76 2.50 -8.87
CA GLY A 443 18.60 1.33 -8.03
C GLY A 443 17.75 0.23 -8.67
N LYS A 444 18.02 -0.99 -8.24
CA LYS A 444 17.35 -2.19 -8.75
C LYS A 444 17.38 -3.33 -7.73
N VAL A 445 16.32 -4.10 -7.68
CA VAL A 445 16.31 -5.39 -7.00
C VAL A 445 17.32 -6.32 -7.67
N ASP A 446 18.21 -6.91 -6.89
CA ASP A 446 19.17 -7.94 -7.32
C ASP A 446 18.66 -9.33 -6.96
N THR A 447 18.33 -9.55 -5.69
CA THR A 447 17.83 -10.82 -5.18
C THR A 447 16.74 -10.58 -4.15
N VAL A 448 15.65 -11.36 -4.25
CA VAL A 448 14.56 -11.39 -3.25
C VAL A 448 14.46 -12.80 -2.67
N LEU A 449 14.45 -12.87 -1.37
CA LEU A 449 14.15 -14.09 -0.61
C LEU A 449 12.82 -13.90 0.13
N SER A 450 11.95 -14.89 0.01
CA SER A 450 10.74 -15.02 0.83
C SER A 450 10.86 -16.30 1.65
N ARG A 451 10.88 -16.16 2.97
CA ARG A 451 11.17 -17.24 3.92
C ARG A 451 12.36 -18.12 3.47
N GLY A 452 13.48 -17.43 3.15
CA GLY A 452 14.73 -18.05 2.74
C GLY A 452 14.78 -18.66 1.34
N SER A 453 13.66 -18.77 0.67
CA SER A 453 13.57 -19.22 -0.73
C SER A 453 13.79 -18.06 -1.68
N VAL A 454 14.68 -18.19 -2.65
CA VAL A 454 14.90 -17.18 -3.68
C VAL A 454 13.69 -17.12 -4.60
N VAL A 455 13.07 -15.94 -4.69
CA VAL A 455 11.89 -15.66 -5.55
C VAL A 455 12.29 -14.88 -6.79
N VAL A 456 13.27 -13.98 -6.67
CA VAL A 456 13.86 -13.24 -7.79
C VAL A 456 15.38 -13.26 -7.63
N GLU A 457 16.12 -13.47 -8.69
CA GLU A 457 17.58 -13.40 -8.74
C GLU A 457 18.06 -13.12 -10.16
N ASP A 458 18.95 -12.14 -10.33
CA ASP A 458 19.56 -11.79 -11.63
C ASP A 458 18.52 -11.60 -12.74
N ASP A 459 17.53 -10.75 -12.49
CA ASP A 459 16.43 -10.47 -13.44
C ASP A 459 15.65 -11.73 -13.88
N THR A 460 15.61 -12.75 -13.03
CA THR A 460 14.90 -13.99 -13.29
C THR A 460 13.94 -14.31 -12.15
N PHE A 461 12.67 -14.56 -12.47
CA PHE A 461 11.69 -15.04 -11.51
C PHE A 461 11.91 -16.52 -11.22
N LYS A 462 12.09 -16.84 -9.95
CA LYS A 462 12.28 -18.21 -9.44
C LYS A 462 11.19 -18.61 -8.45
N GLY A 463 10.24 -17.69 -8.21
CA GLY A 463 9.11 -17.93 -7.32
C GLY A 463 8.24 -19.10 -7.79
N ARG A 464 7.54 -19.70 -6.86
CA ARG A 464 6.61 -20.81 -7.14
C ARG A 464 5.22 -20.44 -6.68
N LYS A 465 4.23 -20.66 -7.53
CA LYS A 465 2.82 -20.61 -7.17
C LYS A 465 2.57 -21.47 -5.92
N GLY A 466 1.87 -20.91 -4.95
CA GLY A 466 1.58 -21.56 -3.69
C GLY A 466 2.75 -21.63 -2.69
N HIS A 467 3.86 -20.92 -2.94
CA HIS A 467 4.91 -20.76 -1.93
C HIS A 467 4.43 -19.85 -0.78
N GLY A 468 3.68 -18.79 -1.10
CA GLY A 468 3.14 -17.85 -0.13
C GLY A 468 2.16 -18.50 0.84
N GLN A 469 2.16 -18.02 2.08
CA GLN A 469 1.30 -18.51 3.15
C GLN A 469 0.47 -17.38 3.70
N TYR A 470 -0.75 -17.70 4.15
CA TYR A 470 -1.54 -16.77 4.96
C TYR A 470 -0.86 -16.54 6.32
N VAL A 471 -0.67 -15.27 6.67
CA VAL A 471 -0.06 -14.88 7.95
C VAL A 471 -1.14 -14.27 8.84
N LYS A 472 -1.54 -14.98 9.89
CA LYS A 472 -2.39 -14.40 10.94
C LYS A 472 -1.62 -13.28 11.63
N ARG A 473 -2.25 -12.11 11.75
CA ARG A 473 -1.65 -10.91 12.32
C ARG A 473 -2.05 -10.73 13.78
N GLY A 474 -1.17 -10.16 14.57
CA GLY A 474 -1.49 -9.65 15.90
C GLY A 474 -2.13 -8.25 15.85
N LEU A 475 -2.33 -7.67 17.02
CA LEU A 475 -2.72 -6.26 17.14
C LEU A 475 -1.56 -5.34 16.78
N SER A 476 -1.86 -4.09 16.45
CA SER A 476 -0.85 -3.08 16.20
C SER A 476 0.05 -2.84 17.42
N GLN A 477 1.35 -2.66 17.20
CA GLN A 477 2.31 -2.32 18.25
C GLN A 477 2.40 -0.81 18.52
N TYR A 478 1.69 0.00 17.75
CA TYR A 478 1.60 1.45 17.94
C TYR A 478 0.37 1.87 18.75
N LEU A 479 -0.42 0.91 19.23
CA LEU A 479 -1.56 1.18 20.10
C LEU A 479 -1.08 1.38 21.53
N VAL A 480 -1.43 2.50 22.09
CA VAL A 480 -1.21 2.85 23.50
C VAL A 480 -2.55 2.83 24.24
#